data_db3b1b9f13399f246f5e2131cf853328
#
_entry.id   db3b1b9f13399f246f5e2131cf853328
#
_cell.length_a   1.000
_cell.length_b   1.000
_cell.length_c   1.000
_cell.angle_alpha   90.00
_cell.angle_beta   90.00
_cell.angle_gamma   90.00
#
_symmetry.space_group_name_H-M   'P 1'
#
loop_
_entity.id
_entity.type
_entity.pdbx_description
1 polymer ?
#
loop_
_entity_poly.entity_id
_entity_poly.type
_entity_poly.pdbx_seq_one_letter_code
_entity_poly.pdbx_strand_id
1 'polypeptide(L)'
;KDGTSFTGVGAIYDENTGELVSNGTINAAGRNFVASGENLTYNNKNGTGELQSKISFKNTENGTTVTGDKLLFQKDNYMELIGNLVINSEKIVAKSSRGKYNLKDEKVYIPETINFESHDKTTSGTMSNGVFDVKSSVFTGDNFKGKNVENDIKSDKMKYFTNEDKVEFGKNTVIVTP
;
A
#
# COMPACT_ATOMS: atom_id res chain seq x y z
N LYS A 1 15.49 -18.61 8.40
CA LYS A 1 15.67 -17.23 8.90
C LYS A 1 15.68 -16.34 7.67
N ASP A 2 14.72 -15.51 7.53
CA ASP A 2 14.45 -14.65 6.35
C ASP A 2 15.34 -13.39 6.25
N GLY A 3 16.30 -13.24 7.19
CA GLY A 3 17.32 -12.20 7.11
C GLY A 3 16.82 -10.76 7.27
N THR A 4 15.64 -10.55 7.87
CA THR A 4 15.16 -9.20 8.16
C THR A 4 15.97 -8.58 9.30
N SER A 5 16.53 -7.39 9.06
CA SER A 5 17.26 -6.61 10.06
C SER A 5 16.46 -5.37 10.45
N PHE A 6 16.59 -4.96 11.72
CA PHE A 6 16.02 -3.74 12.24
C PHE A 6 17.11 -2.90 12.88
N THR A 7 17.09 -1.61 12.63
CA THR A 7 17.96 -0.63 13.30
C THR A 7 17.11 0.54 13.79
N GLY A 8 17.42 1.03 14.98
CA GLY A 8 16.73 2.17 15.59
C GLY A 8 17.60 2.82 16.65
N VAL A 9 17.26 4.05 17.03
CA VAL A 9 17.97 4.83 18.04
C VAL A 9 17.05 5.11 19.21
N GLY A 10 17.57 4.96 20.45
CA GLY A 10 16.86 5.37 21.67
C GLY A 10 15.65 4.49 22.02
N ALA A 11 15.74 3.18 21.82
CA ALA A 11 14.68 2.26 22.21
C ALA A 11 14.71 1.96 23.70
N ILE A 12 13.55 2.00 24.36
CA ILE A 12 13.30 1.65 25.75
C ILE A 12 12.34 0.47 25.78
N TYR A 13 12.69 -0.57 26.53
CA TYR A 13 11.83 -1.74 26.72
C TYR A 13 11.46 -1.92 28.20
N ASP A 14 10.17 -2.05 28.47
CA ASP A 14 9.64 -2.38 29.81
C ASP A 14 9.20 -3.86 29.84
N GLU A 15 9.92 -4.68 30.60
CA GLU A 15 9.67 -6.11 30.73
C GLU A 15 8.29 -6.41 31.39
N ASN A 16 7.82 -5.55 32.31
CA ASN A 16 6.57 -5.76 33.02
C ASN A 16 5.37 -5.58 32.08
N THR A 17 5.38 -4.55 31.24
CA THR A 17 4.31 -4.27 30.28
C THR A 17 4.52 -5.00 28.96
N GLY A 18 5.75 -5.34 28.61
CA GLY A 18 6.16 -5.87 27.32
C GLY A 18 6.19 -4.80 26.22
N GLU A 19 6.27 -3.53 26.62
CA GLU A 19 6.24 -2.39 25.70
C GLU A 19 7.65 -1.98 25.29
N LEU A 20 7.84 -1.79 23.99
CA LEU A 20 9.03 -1.21 23.38
C LEU A 20 8.65 0.14 22.76
N VAL A 21 9.31 1.20 23.17
CA VAL A 21 9.14 2.56 22.65
C VAL A 21 10.46 3.07 22.08
N SER A 22 10.41 3.67 20.91
CA SER A 22 11.53 4.38 20.29
C SER A 22 11.08 5.71 19.73
N ASN A 23 11.73 6.80 20.13
CA ASN A 23 11.38 8.18 19.73
C ASN A 23 12.21 8.67 18.52
N GLY A 24 12.81 7.78 17.78
CA GLY A 24 13.67 8.11 16.63
C GLY A 24 13.26 7.34 15.38
N THR A 25 14.11 7.45 14.37
CA THR A 25 13.94 6.72 13.12
C THR A 25 14.20 5.23 13.33
N ILE A 26 13.27 4.42 12.88
CA ILE A 26 13.39 2.96 12.77
C ILE A 26 13.55 2.62 11.28
N ASN A 27 14.55 1.81 10.98
CA ASN A 27 14.74 1.26 9.65
C ASN A 27 14.63 -0.27 9.71
N ALA A 28 14.03 -0.84 8.69
CA ALA A 28 13.96 -2.28 8.48
C ALA A 28 14.46 -2.62 7.08
N ALA A 29 15.20 -3.70 6.95
CA ALA A 29 15.62 -4.21 5.66
C ALA A 29 15.43 -5.73 5.64
N GLY A 30 14.81 -6.23 4.59
CA GLY A 30 14.65 -7.63 4.27
C GLY A 30 15.24 -7.95 2.91
N ARG A 31 14.98 -9.17 2.43
CA ARG A 31 15.53 -9.64 1.16
C ARG A 31 15.16 -8.72 -0.01
N ASN A 32 13.91 -8.30 -0.09
CA ASN A 32 13.36 -7.60 -1.24
C ASN A 32 12.73 -6.26 -0.87
N PHE A 33 13.03 -5.74 0.33
CA PHE A 33 12.49 -4.46 0.78
C PHE A 33 13.41 -3.69 1.72
N VAL A 34 13.21 -2.40 1.74
CA VAL A 34 13.65 -1.50 2.82
C VAL A 34 12.45 -0.69 3.29
N ALA A 35 12.38 -0.44 4.59
CA ALA A 35 11.31 0.35 5.18
C ALA A 35 11.86 1.28 6.26
N SER A 36 11.18 2.40 6.49
CA SER A 36 11.49 3.33 7.57
C SER A 36 10.22 3.95 8.14
N GLY A 37 10.34 4.47 9.36
CA GLY A 37 9.30 5.23 10.03
C GLY A 37 9.86 5.84 11.31
N GLU A 38 9.09 6.65 12.00
CA GLU A 38 9.51 7.30 13.25
C GLU A 38 8.51 7.02 14.38
N ASN A 39 9.03 7.08 15.61
CA ASN A 39 8.26 6.97 16.84
C ASN A 39 7.47 5.64 16.92
N LEU A 40 8.23 4.56 17.11
CA LEU A 40 7.68 3.22 17.29
C LEU A 40 7.13 3.03 18.70
N THR A 41 5.92 2.50 18.81
CA THR A 41 5.43 1.81 20.00
C THR A 41 5.07 0.38 19.61
N TYR A 42 5.57 -0.60 20.33
CA TYR A 42 5.31 -2.02 20.08
C TYR A 42 5.11 -2.78 21.39
N ASN A 43 4.03 -3.55 21.46
CA ASN A 43 3.79 -4.44 22.61
C ASN A 43 3.98 -5.89 22.20
N ASN A 44 4.99 -6.54 22.79
CA ASN A 44 5.38 -7.90 22.43
C ASN A 44 4.44 -8.99 22.97
N LYS A 45 3.61 -8.67 23.98
CA LYS A 45 2.67 -9.64 24.58
C LYS A 45 1.48 -9.91 23.65
N ASN A 46 1.02 -8.88 22.93
CA ASN A 46 -0.11 -9.00 22.00
C ASN A 46 0.31 -8.84 20.52
N GLY A 47 1.56 -8.50 20.27
CA GLY A 47 2.11 -8.35 18.92
C GLY A 47 1.61 -7.12 18.16
N THR A 48 1.03 -6.12 18.86
CA THR A 48 0.56 -4.88 18.22
C THR A 48 1.60 -3.79 18.25
N GLY A 49 1.60 -2.94 17.24
CA GLY A 49 2.48 -1.78 17.22
C GLY A 49 2.02 -0.70 16.26
N GLU A 50 2.66 0.46 16.40
CA GLU A 50 2.47 1.60 15.51
C GLU A 50 3.78 2.35 15.26
N LEU A 51 3.89 2.94 14.07
CA LEU A 51 4.84 3.99 13.72
C LEU A 51 4.03 5.26 13.43
N GLN A 52 4.40 6.39 14.02
CA GLN A 52 3.55 7.58 14.04
C GLN A 52 3.81 8.56 12.91
N SER A 53 4.95 8.45 12.20
CA SER A 53 5.26 9.39 11.12
C SER A 53 6.29 8.88 10.12
N LYS A 54 6.35 9.53 8.97
CA LYS A 54 7.35 9.33 7.90
C LYS A 54 7.46 7.89 7.43
N ILE A 55 6.33 7.21 7.29
CA ILE A 55 6.31 5.82 6.86
C ILE A 55 6.72 5.74 5.40
N SER A 56 7.74 4.96 5.11
CA SER A 56 8.18 4.65 3.77
C SER A 56 8.53 3.17 3.66
N PHE A 57 8.04 2.55 2.61
CA PHE A 57 8.38 1.18 2.21
C PHE A 57 8.82 1.22 0.76
N LYS A 58 9.91 0.51 0.42
CA LYS A 58 10.38 0.36 -0.94
C LYS A 58 10.65 -1.11 -1.23
N ASN A 59 10.00 -1.64 -2.27
CA ASN A 59 10.37 -2.92 -2.86
C ASN A 59 11.64 -2.73 -3.68
N THR A 60 12.71 -3.48 -3.37
CA THR A 60 14.02 -3.33 -4.02
C THR A 60 14.13 -4.06 -5.36
N GLU A 61 13.19 -4.96 -5.68
CA GLU A 61 13.16 -5.68 -6.95
C GLU A 61 12.56 -4.84 -8.08
N ASN A 62 11.42 -4.18 -7.81
CA ASN A 62 10.68 -3.43 -8.82
C ASN A 62 10.64 -1.92 -8.58
N GLY A 63 11.29 -1.44 -7.52
CA GLY A 63 11.39 -0.01 -7.20
C GLY A 63 10.09 0.63 -6.68
N THR A 64 8.99 -0.12 -6.54
CA THR A 64 7.72 0.41 -6.03
C THR A 64 7.91 0.95 -4.62
N THR A 65 7.46 2.17 -4.38
CA THR A 65 7.44 2.79 -3.06
C THR A 65 6.03 2.98 -2.55
N VAL A 66 5.85 2.81 -1.25
CA VAL A 66 4.58 3.06 -0.55
C VAL A 66 4.87 3.96 0.63
N THR A 67 4.15 5.08 0.74
CA THR A 67 4.30 6.02 1.85
C THR A 67 2.96 6.31 2.51
N GLY A 68 2.99 6.74 3.76
CA GLY A 68 1.82 7.13 4.52
C GLY A 68 2.22 7.89 5.79
N ASP A 69 1.24 8.43 6.50
CA ASP A 69 1.50 9.22 7.70
C ASP A 69 1.70 8.35 8.94
N LYS A 70 0.93 7.26 9.06
CA LYS A 70 0.94 6.37 10.22
C LYS A 70 0.85 4.90 9.77
N LEU A 71 1.56 4.02 10.46
CA LEU A 71 1.44 2.57 10.29
C LEU A 71 0.92 1.94 11.58
N LEU A 72 -0.16 1.18 11.49
CA LEU A 72 -0.61 0.24 12.52
C LEU A 72 -0.28 -1.18 12.06
N PHE A 73 0.16 -2.02 12.97
CA PHE A 73 0.41 -3.42 12.63
C PHE A 73 0.11 -4.37 13.79
N GLN A 74 -0.26 -5.58 13.44
CA GLN A 74 -0.33 -6.71 14.35
C GLN A 74 0.47 -7.85 13.73
N LYS A 75 1.42 -8.39 14.49
CA LYS A 75 2.29 -9.49 14.09
C LYS A 75 1.45 -10.65 13.52
N ASP A 76 1.91 -11.20 12.40
CA ASP A 76 1.32 -12.34 11.70
C ASP A 76 -0.16 -12.15 11.27
N ASN A 77 -0.68 -10.91 11.28
CA ASN A 77 -2.07 -10.62 10.95
C ASN A 77 -2.20 -9.53 9.87
N TYR A 78 -1.83 -8.29 10.17
CA TYR A 78 -1.98 -7.19 9.22
C TYR A 78 -0.98 -6.05 9.41
N MET A 79 -0.85 -5.23 8.36
CA MET A 79 -0.25 -3.90 8.38
C MET A 79 -1.24 -2.92 7.73
N GLU A 80 -1.47 -1.76 8.34
CA GLU A 80 -2.39 -0.74 7.85
C GLU A 80 -1.72 0.63 7.83
N LEU A 81 -1.62 1.22 6.64
CA LEU A 81 -1.18 2.60 6.44
C LEU A 81 -2.38 3.52 6.46
N ILE A 82 -2.28 4.60 7.23
CA ILE A 82 -3.33 5.61 7.44
C ILE A 82 -2.76 6.99 7.15
N GLY A 83 -3.55 7.80 6.46
CA GLY A 83 -3.19 9.15 6.06
C GLY A 83 -2.24 9.21 4.86
N ASN A 84 -2.62 9.97 3.86
CA ASN A 84 -1.79 10.28 2.68
C ASN A 84 -1.09 9.06 2.05
N LEU A 85 -1.82 7.94 1.93
CA LEU A 85 -1.30 6.75 1.26
C LEU A 85 -0.93 7.10 -0.18
N VAL A 86 0.33 6.94 -0.53
CA VAL A 86 0.84 7.07 -1.90
C VAL A 86 1.56 5.79 -2.29
N ILE A 87 1.14 5.20 -3.39
CA ILE A 87 1.80 4.07 -4.04
C ILE A 87 2.41 4.60 -5.33
N ASN A 88 3.72 4.53 -5.46
CA ASN A 88 4.45 4.97 -6.63
C ASN A 88 5.17 3.77 -7.25
N SER A 89 4.69 3.30 -8.38
CA SER A 89 5.25 2.20 -9.16
C SER A 89 6.00 2.72 -10.38
N GLU A 90 6.54 1.83 -11.19
CA GLU A 90 7.21 2.21 -12.46
C GLU A 90 6.28 2.97 -13.41
N LYS A 91 4.99 2.63 -13.45
CA LYS A 91 4.04 3.16 -14.44
C LYS A 91 3.12 4.25 -13.90
N ILE A 92 2.66 4.11 -12.66
CA ILE A 92 1.61 4.96 -12.10
C ILE A 92 1.91 5.42 -10.68
N VAL A 93 1.32 6.54 -10.31
CA VAL A 93 1.15 6.98 -8.93
C VAL A 93 -0.32 6.82 -8.55
N ALA A 94 -0.58 6.09 -7.45
CA ALA A 94 -1.91 5.95 -6.88
C ALA A 94 -1.95 6.58 -5.48
N LYS A 95 -3.05 7.26 -5.15
CA LYS A 95 -3.24 7.96 -3.88
C LYS A 95 -4.58 7.58 -3.26
N SER A 96 -4.59 7.38 -1.95
CA SER A 96 -5.78 7.13 -1.14
C SER A 96 -5.58 7.64 0.29
N SER A 97 -6.60 7.51 1.14
CA SER A 97 -6.49 7.88 2.55
C SER A 97 -5.90 6.77 3.41
N ARG A 98 -6.08 5.49 3.03
CA ARG A 98 -5.56 4.33 3.77
C ARG A 98 -5.49 3.07 2.92
N GLY A 99 -4.68 2.12 3.38
CA GLY A 99 -4.61 0.77 2.81
C GLY A 99 -4.16 -0.25 3.85
N LYS A 100 -4.74 -1.44 3.80
CA LYS A 100 -4.47 -2.52 4.74
C LYS A 100 -4.00 -3.77 4.01
N TYR A 101 -2.80 -4.22 4.33
CA TYR A 101 -2.29 -5.53 3.91
C TYR A 101 -2.67 -6.57 4.95
N ASN A 102 -3.41 -7.58 4.55
CA ASN A 102 -3.72 -8.74 5.37
C ASN A 102 -2.74 -9.86 5.03
N LEU A 103 -1.94 -10.29 6.02
CA LEU A 103 -0.89 -11.28 5.83
C LEU A 103 -1.44 -12.71 5.62
N LYS A 104 -2.68 -12.98 6.06
CA LYS A 104 -3.26 -14.33 5.97
C LYS A 104 -3.76 -14.66 4.57
N ASP A 105 -4.43 -13.71 3.91
CA ASP A 105 -4.95 -13.89 2.55
C ASP A 105 -4.04 -13.27 1.47
N GLU A 106 -2.97 -12.59 1.90
CA GLU A 106 -1.99 -11.91 1.04
C GLU A 106 -2.64 -10.89 0.10
N LYS A 107 -3.60 -10.11 0.66
CA LYS A 107 -4.31 -9.06 -0.08
C LYS A 107 -4.10 -7.68 0.53
N VAL A 108 -4.02 -6.68 -0.36
CA VAL A 108 -4.07 -5.27 0.03
C VAL A 108 -5.47 -4.75 -0.23
N TYR A 109 -6.11 -4.24 0.81
CA TYR A 109 -7.44 -3.62 0.75
C TYR A 109 -7.29 -2.10 0.82
N ILE A 110 -7.88 -1.39 -0.13
CA ILE A 110 -7.94 0.08 -0.19
C ILE A 110 -9.42 0.47 -0.28
N PRO A 111 -10.12 0.61 0.85
CA PRO A 111 -11.58 0.75 0.86
C PRO A 111 -12.08 2.10 0.36
N GLU A 112 -11.23 3.12 0.45
CA GLU A 112 -11.57 4.49 0.09
C GLU A 112 -11.37 4.76 -1.42
N THR A 113 -11.64 6.00 -1.84
CA THR A 113 -11.35 6.43 -3.21
C THR A 113 -9.86 6.37 -3.49
N ILE A 114 -9.53 5.76 -4.61
CA ILE A 114 -8.18 5.72 -5.16
C ILE A 114 -8.12 6.66 -6.35
N ASN A 115 -7.22 7.63 -6.31
CA ASN A 115 -6.89 8.47 -7.45
C ASN A 115 -5.58 7.97 -8.05
N PHE A 116 -5.52 7.77 -9.35
CA PHE A 116 -4.29 7.32 -10.02
C PHE A 116 -3.99 8.19 -11.25
N GLU A 117 -2.69 8.30 -11.54
CA GLU A 117 -2.18 9.00 -12.71
C GLU A 117 -0.91 8.29 -13.22
N SER A 118 -0.77 8.13 -14.53
CA SER A 118 0.47 7.66 -15.14
C SER A 118 1.57 8.72 -15.07
N HIS A 119 2.85 8.31 -15.04
CA HIS A 119 3.97 9.25 -14.95
C HIS A 119 4.05 10.20 -16.15
N ASP A 120 3.66 9.74 -17.34
CA ASP A 120 3.57 10.54 -18.56
C ASP A 120 2.32 11.43 -18.64
N LYS A 121 1.43 11.35 -17.62
CA LYS A 121 0.17 12.08 -17.52
C LYS A 121 -0.85 11.82 -18.63
N THR A 122 -0.65 10.76 -19.39
CA THR A 122 -1.56 10.38 -20.48
C THR A 122 -2.79 9.65 -19.98
N THR A 123 -2.71 9.04 -18.80
CA THR A 123 -3.80 8.26 -18.20
C THR A 123 -4.02 8.68 -16.75
N SER A 124 -5.26 8.91 -16.39
CA SER A 124 -5.65 9.21 -15.00
C SER A 124 -7.04 8.68 -14.70
N GLY A 125 -7.38 8.59 -13.44
CA GLY A 125 -8.73 8.17 -13.06
C GLY A 125 -8.93 7.99 -11.56
N THR A 126 -10.12 7.49 -11.26
CA THR A 126 -10.56 7.17 -9.90
C THR A 126 -11.25 5.82 -9.85
N MET A 127 -11.20 5.19 -8.70
CA MET A 127 -11.98 4.00 -8.36
C MET A 127 -12.19 3.91 -6.85
N SER A 128 -13.02 3.00 -6.40
CA SER A 128 -13.26 2.71 -4.98
C SER A 128 -13.10 1.22 -4.69
N ASN A 129 -13.02 0.86 -3.41
CA ASN A 129 -12.93 -0.53 -2.95
C ASN A 129 -11.84 -1.34 -3.67
N GLY A 130 -10.64 -0.76 -3.74
CA GLY A 130 -9.49 -1.43 -4.37
C GLY A 130 -9.05 -2.66 -3.59
N VAL A 131 -8.82 -3.76 -4.29
CA VAL A 131 -8.22 -4.98 -3.73
C VAL A 131 -7.11 -5.45 -4.65
N PHE A 132 -5.89 -5.54 -4.12
CA PHE A 132 -4.77 -6.16 -4.81
C PHE A 132 -4.48 -7.54 -4.21
N ASP A 133 -4.66 -8.57 -5.00
CA ASP A 133 -4.27 -9.94 -4.67
C ASP A 133 -2.81 -10.14 -5.07
N VAL A 134 -1.94 -10.28 -4.06
CA VAL A 134 -0.49 -10.37 -4.28
C VAL A 134 -0.11 -11.66 -4.99
N LYS A 135 -0.80 -12.77 -4.69
CA LYS A 135 -0.49 -14.08 -5.29
C LYS A 135 -0.80 -14.13 -6.78
N SER A 136 -1.96 -13.63 -7.17
CA SER A 136 -2.38 -13.62 -8.57
C SER A 136 -1.89 -12.40 -9.33
N SER A 137 -1.34 -11.39 -8.64
CA SER A 137 -0.94 -10.09 -9.21
C SER A 137 -2.10 -9.40 -9.93
N VAL A 138 -3.29 -9.46 -9.31
CA VAL A 138 -4.51 -8.88 -9.87
C VAL A 138 -5.02 -7.78 -8.96
N PHE A 139 -5.25 -6.61 -9.55
CA PHE A 139 -5.91 -5.49 -8.89
C PHE A 139 -7.36 -5.39 -9.36
N THR A 140 -8.29 -5.23 -8.43
CA THR A 140 -9.72 -5.01 -8.73
C THR A 140 -10.19 -3.73 -8.05
N GLY A 141 -11.17 -3.08 -8.64
CA GLY A 141 -11.83 -1.91 -8.06
C GLY A 141 -13.22 -1.71 -8.60
N ASP A 142 -14.02 -0.96 -7.85
CA ASP A 142 -15.39 -0.60 -8.19
C ASP A 142 -15.48 0.85 -8.66
N ASN A 143 -16.57 1.17 -9.37
CA ASN A 143 -16.90 2.54 -9.80
C ASN A 143 -15.75 3.23 -10.57
N PHE A 144 -15.11 2.50 -11.46
CA PHE A 144 -13.99 3.00 -12.25
C PHE A 144 -14.41 4.16 -13.15
N LYS A 145 -13.64 5.23 -13.11
CA LYS A 145 -13.71 6.37 -14.04
C LYS A 145 -12.28 6.68 -14.47
N GLY A 146 -11.97 6.46 -15.71
CA GLY A 146 -10.64 6.67 -16.26
C GLY A 146 -10.67 7.52 -17.50
N LYS A 147 -9.57 8.21 -17.75
CA LYS A 147 -9.34 9.02 -18.94
C LYS A 147 -7.97 8.71 -19.50
N ASN A 148 -7.88 8.51 -20.79
CA ASN A 148 -6.62 8.53 -21.53
C ASN A 148 -6.69 9.57 -22.65
N VAL A 149 -5.66 9.65 -23.50
CA VAL A 149 -5.59 10.64 -24.60
C VAL A 149 -6.77 10.52 -25.56
N GLU A 150 -7.31 9.31 -25.73
CA GLU A 150 -8.29 9.00 -26.77
C GLU A 150 -9.70 8.78 -26.22
N ASN A 151 -9.84 8.40 -24.93
CA ASN A 151 -11.11 7.92 -24.41
C ASN A 151 -11.36 8.32 -22.96
N ASP A 152 -12.63 8.59 -22.65
CA ASP A 152 -13.18 8.58 -21.30
C ASP A 152 -13.89 7.24 -21.06
N ILE A 153 -13.53 6.54 -19.99
CA ILE A 153 -14.04 5.20 -19.67
C ILE A 153 -14.73 5.22 -18.30
N LYS A 154 -15.94 4.72 -18.23
CA LYS A 154 -16.68 4.49 -16.98
C LYS A 154 -17.09 3.03 -16.91
N SER A 155 -16.90 2.40 -15.74
CA SER A 155 -17.31 1.01 -15.54
C SER A 155 -17.71 0.79 -14.08
N ASP A 156 -18.66 -0.10 -13.83
CA ASP A 156 -19.01 -0.54 -12.47
C ASP A 156 -17.84 -1.28 -11.79
N LYS A 157 -17.04 -1.99 -12.59
CA LYS A 157 -15.88 -2.74 -12.11
C LYS A 157 -14.71 -2.64 -13.06
N MET A 158 -13.51 -2.71 -12.49
CA MET A 158 -12.27 -2.84 -13.24
C MET A 158 -11.41 -3.94 -12.63
N LYS A 159 -10.72 -4.69 -13.49
CA LYS A 159 -9.75 -5.71 -13.11
C LYS A 159 -8.48 -5.52 -13.94
N TYR A 160 -7.36 -5.36 -13.26
CA TYR A 160 -6.07 -5.16 -13.87
C TYR A 160 -5.13 -6.32 -13.53
N PHE A 161 -4.69 -7.03 -14.54
CA PHE A 161 -3.70 -8.11 -14.46
C PHE A 161 -2.32 -7.50 -14.64
N THR A 162 -1.63 -7.26 -13.53
CA THR A 162 -0.38 -6.48 -13.56
C THR A 162 0.75 -7.18 -14.31
N ASN A 163 0.78 -8.52 -14.33
CA ASN A 163 1.78 -9.30 -15.04
C ASN A 163 1.55 -9.35 -16.55
N GLU A 164 0.29 -9.19 -16.99
CA GLU A 164 -0.11 -9.27 -18.40
C GLU A 164 -0.29 -7.88 -19.02
N ASP A 165 -0.25 -6.83 -18.21
CA ASP A 165 -0.60 -5.45 -18.57
C ASP A 165 -1.99 -5.34 -19.23
N LYS A 166 -2.94 -6.17 -18.76
CA LYS A 166 -4.28 -6.32 -19.31
C LYS A 166 -5.31 -5.74 -18.36
N VAL A 167 -6.28 -4.98 -18.91
CA VAL A 167 -7.42 -4.48 -18.18
C VAL A 167 -8.71 -5.12 -18.70
N GLU A 168 -9.56 -5.55 -17.77
CA GLU A 168 -10.92 -5.99 -18.04
C GLU A 168 -11.90 -5.07 -17.32
N PHE A 169 -12.98 -4.69 -18.00
CA PHE A 169 -14.05 -3.88 -17.45
C PHE A 169 -15.33 -4.70 -17.22
N GLY A 170 -16.15 -4.26 -16.28
CA GLY A 170 -17.44 -4.86 -15.97
C GLY A 170 -18.48 -4.68 -17.08
N LYS A 171 -19.68 -5.23 -16.85
CA LYS A 171 -20.74 -5.25 -17.86
C LYS A 171 -21.30 -3.86 -18.20
N ASN A 172 -21.29 -2.94 -17.25
CA ASN A 172 -21.83 -1.58 -17.41
C ASN A 172 -20.71 -0.60 -17.81
N THR A 173 -20.02 -0.87 -18.91
CA THR A 173 -18.91 -0.05 -19.38
C THR A 173 -19.38 0.91 -20.47
N VAL A 174 -19.04 2.18 -20.31
CA VAL A 174 -19.26 3.25 -21.29
C VAL A 174 -17.90 3.81 -21.69
N ILE A 175 -17.62 3.83 -22.97
CA ILE A 175 -16.42 4.41 -23.56
C ILE A 175 -16.88 5.57 -24.46
N VAL A 176 -16.38 6.77 -24.21
CA VAL A 176 -16.63 7.96 -25.01
C VAL A 176 -15.33 8.37 -25.67
N THR A 177 -15.31 8.37 -26.97
CA THR A 177 -14.22 8.92 -27.77
C THR A 177 -14.58 10.36 -28.14
N PRO A 178 -13.72 11.35 -27.84
CA PRO A 178 -13.97 12.75 -28.13
C PRO A 178 -14.10 13.04 -29.63
#